data_bf4908770b16f93fc1e17462886866d3
#
_entry.id   bf4908770b16f93fc1e17462886866d3
#
_cell.length_a   1.000
_cell.length_b   1.000
_cell.length_c   1.000
_cell.angle_alpha   90.00
_cell.angle_beta   90.00
_cell.angle_gamma   90.00
#
_symmetry.space_group_name_H-M   'P 1'
#
loop_
_entity.id
_entity.type
_entity.pdbx_description
1 polymer ?
#
loop_
_entity_poly.entity_id
_entity_poly.type
_entity_poly.pdbx_seq_one_letter_code
_entity_poly.pdbx_strand_id
1 'polypeptide(L)'
;GMRCVRKGDWKLIKYDVLDGKVRETQLFNLAENPNEFLLEHQEDNVIKLIGNKPSEQQKDLAESPQYSAELAEMEALLLSEMRRLKDPHRFWDQKEN
;
A
#
# COMPACT_ATOMS: atom_id res chain seq x y z
N GLY A 1 10.22 -8.10 6.27
CA GLY A 1 9.62 -7.10 7.14
C GLY A 1 8.41 -6.42 6.51
N MET A 2 7.73 -5.66 7.31
CA MET A 2 6.60 -4.84 6.88
C MET A 2 6.81 -3.43 7.39
N ARG A 3 6.58 -2.45 6.54
CA ARG A 3 6.64 -1.04 6.94
C ARG A 3 5.45 -0.31 6.33
N CYS A 4 4.94 0.68 7.02
CA CYS A 4 3.89 1.54 6.48
C CYS A 4 4.13 3.00 6.86
N VAL A 5 3.56 3.89 6.06
CA VAL A 5 3.58 5.32 6.30
C VAL A 5 2.24 5.91 5.90
N ARG A 6 1.82 6.95 6.61
CA ARG A 6 0.58 7.65 6.33
C ARG A 6 0.83 9.14 6.27
N LYS A 7 0.22 9.79 5.28
CA LYS A 7 0.21 11.26 5.17
C LYS A 7 -1.16 11.69 4.67
N GLY A 8 -1.90 12.45 5.48
CA GLY A 8 -3.27 12.81 5.17
C GLY A 8 -4.14 11.56 5.02
N ASP A 9 -4.80 11.45 3.88
CA ASP A 9 -5.66 10.30 3.57
C ASP A 9 -4.93 9.15 2.89
N TRP A 10 -3.64 9.32 2.58
CA TRP A 10 -2.87 8.31 1.88
C TRP A 10 -2.13 7.40 2.84
N LYS A 11 -2.11 6.10 2.54
CA LYS A 11 -1.38 5.10 3.30
C LYS A 11 -0.63 4.18 2.35
N LEU A 12 0.66 4.02 2.59
CA LEU A 12 1.52 3.10 1.85
C LEU A 12 1.95 1.97 2.78
N ILE A 13 1.81 0.74 2.31
CA ILE A 13 2.29 -0.44 3.02
C ILE A 13 3.23 -1.21 2.10
N LYS A 14 4.37 -1.63 2.63
CA LYS A 14 5.29 -2.50 1.89
C LYS A 14 5.56 -3.76 2.71
N TYR A 15 5.51 -4.89 2.02
CA TYR A 15 5.79 -6.20 2.57
C TYR A 15 7.00 -6.81 1.88
N ASP A 16 7.90 -7.38 2.67
CA ASP A 16 8.97 -8.25 2.21
C ASP A 16 9.10 -9.35 3.25
N VAL A 17 8.39 -10.44 3.04
CA VAL A 17 8.24 -11.50 4.02
C VAL A 17 8.51 -12.86 3.37
N LEU A 18 8.63 -13.91 4.20
CA LEU A 18 8.90 -15.27 3.76
C LEU A 18 10.18 -15.36 2.90
N ASP A 19 11.26 -14.72 3.38
CA ASP A 19 12.56 -14.70 2.70
C ASP A 19 12.49 -14.19 1.27
N GLY A 20 11.68 -13.15 1.05
CA GLY A 20 11.52 -12.52 -0.25
C GLY A 20 10.52 -13.21 -1.17
N LYS A 21 9.83 -14.23 -0.70
CA LYS A 21 8.81 -14.90 -1.50
C LYS A 21 7.54 -14.07 -1.67
N VAL A 22 7.26 -13.18 -0.71
CA VAL A 22 6.15 -12.26 -0.79
C VAL A 22 6.69 -10.84 -0.70
N ARG A 23 6.64 -10.14 -1.83
CA ARG A 23 7.04 -8.74 -1.95
C ARG A 23 5.89 -7.97 -2.58
N GLU A 24 5.32 -7.03 -1.83
CA GLU A 24 4.12 -6.34 -2.27
C GLU A 24 4.14 -4.89 -1.78
N THR A 25 3.61 -4.02 -2.63
CA THR A 25 3.36 -2.62 -2.29
C THR A 25 1.86 -2.38 -2.39
N GLN A 26 1.27 -1.80 -1.35
CA GLN A 26 -0.14 -1.42 -1.34
C GLN A 26 -0.28 0.06 -1.06
N LEU A 27 -1.15 0.73 -1.81
CA LEU A 27 -1.44 2.15 -1.65
C LEU A 27 -2.95 2.33 -1.48
N PHE A 28 -3.35 3.02 -0.43
CA PHE A 28 -4.75 3.26 -0.14
C PHE A 28 -5.06 4.74 0.02
N ASN A 29 -6.21 5.15 -0.50
CA ASN A 29 -6.83 6.43 -0.16
C ASN A 29 -7.86 6.16 0.94
N LEU A 30 -7.53 6.50 2.17
CA LEU A 30 -8.37 6.17 3.32
C LEU A 30 -9.65 7.00 3.40
N ALA A 31 -9.72 8.14 2.70
CA ALA A 31 -10.97 8.90 2.62
C ALA A 31 -12.04 8.12 1.86
N GLU A 32 -11.65 7.41 0.81
CA GLU A 32 -12.56 6.63 -0.04
C GLU A 32 -12.59 5.15 0.33
N ASN A 33 -11.52 4.65 0.93
CA ASN A 33 -11.36 3.24 1.29
C ASN A 33 -10.85 3.10 2.73
N PRO A 34 -11.65 3.51 3.73
CA PRO A 34 -11.21 3.47 5.13
C PRO A 34 -10.99 2.05 5.66
N ASN A 35 -11.60 1.05 5.05
CA ASN A 35 -11.44 -0.35 5.43
C ASN A 35 -10.32 -1.06 4.69
N GLU A 36 -9.57 -0.35 3.85
CA GLU A 36 -8.43 -0.89 3.11
C GLU A 36 -8.80 -2.14 2.30
N PHE A 37 -9.95 -2.09 1.61
CA PHE A 37 -10.36 -3.18 0.73
C PHE A 37 -9.35 -3.38 -0.40
N LEU A 38 -9.16 -4.64 -0.79
CA LEU A 38 -8.34 -5.03 -1.94
C LEU A 38 -9.24 -5.32 -3.14
N LEU A 39 -8.63 -5.45 -4.32
CA LEU A 39 -9.37 -5.76 -5.55
C LEU A 39 -10.20 -7.04 -5.41
N GLU A 40 -9.69 -8.03 -4.71
CA GLU A 40 -10.38 -9.30 -4.48
C GLU A 40 -11.70 -9.15 -3.71
N HIS A 41 -11.87 -8.06 -2.94
CA HIS A 41 -13.12 -7.77 -2.25
C HIS A 41 -14.23 -7.33 -3.21
N GLN A 42 -13.91 -7.10 -4.48
CA GLN A 42 -14.89 -6.76 -5.52
C GLN A 42 -15.42 -7.99 -6.26
N GLU A 43 -14.93 -9.18 -5.92
CA GLU A 43 -15.43 -10.43 -6.47
C GLU A 43 -16.78 -10.83 -5.86
N ASP A 44 -17.68 -11.40 -6.67
CA ASP A 44 -19.05 -11.71 -6.27
C ASP A 44 -19.15 -12.58 -5.03
N ASN A 45 -18.29 -13.60 -4.92
CA ASN A 45 -18.29 -14.49 -3.77
C ASN A 45 -17.87 -13.79 -2.47
N VAL A 46 -16.98 -12.81 -2.57
CA VAL A 46 -16.55 -12.02 -1.41
C VAL A 46 -17.63 -11.00 -1.04
N ILE A 47 -18.26 -10.36 -2.03
CA ILE A 47 -19.36 -9.42 -1.80
C ILE A 47 -20.48 -10.08 -1.01
N LYS A 48 -20.80 -11.34 -1.32
CA LYS A 48 -21.81 -12.09 -0.59
C LYS A 48 -21.45 -12.28 0.89
N LEU A 49 -20.17 -12.43 1.20
CA LEU A 49 -19.70 -12.61 2.57
C LEU A 49 -19.70 -11.32 3.37
N ILE A 50 -19.27 -10.21 2.74
CA ILE A 50 -19.17 -8.92 3.43
C ILE A 50 -20.47 -8.11 3.38
N GLY A 51 -21.41 -8.49 2.51
CA GLY A 51 -22.70 -7.84 2.40
C GLY A 51 -22.69 -6.47 1.74
N ASN A 52 -21.58 -6.08 1.13
CA ASN A 52 -21.41 -4.76 0.54
C ASN A 52 -20.44 -4.82 -0.63
N LYS A 53 -20.75 -4.13 -1.73
CA LYS A 53 -19.87 -4.05 -2.90
C LYS A 53 -18.98 -2.81 -2.79
N PRO A 54 -17.66 -2.96 -2.66
CA PRO A 54 -16.76 -1.81 -2.65
C PRO A 54 -16.79 -1.05 -3.99
N SER A 55 -16.56 0.27 -3.94
CA SER A 55 -16.44 1.08 -5.14
C SER A 55 -15.12 0.79 -5.88
N GLU A 56 -14.97 1.34 -7.09
CA GLU A 56 -13.76 1.16 -7.89
C GLU A 56 -12.50 1.71 -7.22
N GLN A 57 -12.63 2.73 -6.37
CA GLN A 57 -11.52 3.30 -5.63
C GLN A 57 -11.19 2.50 -4.36
N GLN A 58 -12.06 1.58 -3.96
CA GLN A 58 -11.86 0.76 -2.76
C GLN A 58 -11.05 -0.49 -3.10
N LYS A 59 -9.81 -0.27 -3.45
CA LYS A 59 -8.83 -1.30 -3.78
C LYS A 59 -7.42 -0.79 -3.51
N ASP A 60 -6.42 -1.66 -3.64
CA ASP A 60 -5.02 -1.26 -3.68
C ASP A 60 -4.78 -0.47 -4.97
N LEU A 61 -4.25 0.74 -4.84
CA LEU A 61 -4.02 1.66 -5.94
C LEU A 61 -2.55 1.71 -6.41
N ALA A 62 -1.70 0.85 -5.87
CA ALA A 62 -0.26 0.90 -6.15
C ALA A 62 0.09 0.70 -7.63
N GLU A 63 -0.72 -0.05 -8.36
CA GLU A 63 -0.49 -0.30 -9.79
C GLU A 63 -1.37 0.54 -10.70
N SER A 64 -2.17 1.45 -10.14
CA SER A 64 -3.05 2.32 -10.93
C SER A 64 -2.28 3.53 -11.46
N PRO A 65 -2.11 3.67 -12.79
CA PRO A 65 -1.27 4.74 -13.35
C PRO A 65 -1.69 6.15 -12.96
N GLN A 66 -2.98 6.38 -12.75
CA GLN A 66 -3.49 7.69 -12.36
C GLN A 66 -3.03 8.14 -10.98
N TYR A 67 -2.53 7.23 -10.15
CA TYR A 67 -2.01 7.53 -8.81
C TYR A 67 -0.50 7.39 -8.71
N SER A 68 0.21 7.36 -9.83
CA SER A 68 1.67 7.18 -9.84
C SER A 68 2.42 8.30 -9.10
N ALA A 69 1.91 9.54 -9.17
CA ALA A 69 2.52 10.66 -8.45
C ALA A 69 2.37 10.51 -6.94
N GLU A 70 1.20 10.13 -6.49
CA GLU A 70 0.92 9.87 -5.07
C GLU A 70 1.76 8.70 -4.56
N LEU A 71 1.88 7.65 -5.35
CA LEU A 71 2.71 6.50 -5.01
C LEU A 71 4.17 6.93 -4.84
N ALA A 72 4.70 7.70 -5.79
CA ALA A 72 6.09 8.17 -5.73
C ALA A 72 6.34 9.04 -4.49
N GLU A 73 5.40 9.93 -4.16
CA GLU A 73 5.49 10.77 -2.97
C GLU A 73 5.51 9.93 -1.69
N MET A 74 4.63 8.95 -1.59
CA MET A 74 4.54 8.08 -0.42
C MET A 74 5.75 7.15 -0.30
N GLU A 75 6.30 6.67 -1.41
CA GLU A 75 7.53 5.88 -1.42
C GLU A 75 8.72 6.72 -0.90
N ALA A 76 8.82 7.96 -1.34
CA ALA A 76 9.86 8.88 -0.88
C ALA A 76 9.71 9.17 0.62
N LEU A 77 8.48 9.36 1.08
CA LEU A 77 8.19 9.59 2.49
C LEU A 77 8.60 8.38 3.35
N LEU A 78 8.25 7.17 2.92
CA LEU A 78 8.63 5.96 3.64
C LEU A 78 10.15 5.86 3.78
N LEU A 79 10.87 6.03 2.67
CA LEU A 79 12.34 5.96 2.69
C LEU A 79 12.94 7.03 3.61
N SER A 80 12.41 8.25 3.57
CA SER A 80 12.85 9.34 4.44
C SER A 80 12.65 8.99 5.92
N GLU A 81 11.49 8.43 6.28
CA GLU A 81 11.22 8.03 7.66
C GLU A 81 12.09 6.88 8.11
N MET A 82 12.33 5.90 7.24
CA MET A 82 13.22 4.79 7.55
C MET A 82 14.64 5.28 7.84
N ARG A 83 15.14 6.25 7.04
CA ARG A 83 16.47 6.86 7.27
C ARG A 83 16.50 7.66 8.56
N ARG A 84 15.44 8.45 8.82
CA ARG A 84 15.34 9.26 10.04
C ARG A 84 15.38 8.38 11.30
N LEU A 85 14.71 7.23 11.25
CA LEU A 85 14.64 6.29 12.37
C LEU A 85 15.82 5.31 12.39
N LYS A 86 16.75 5.42 11.45
CA LYS A 86 17.91 4.52 11.30
C LYS A 86 17.49 3.06 11.17
N ASP A 87 16.38 2.83 10.47
CA ASP A 87 15.86 1.48 10.19
C ASP A 87 16.87 0.76 9.28
N PRO A 88 17.43 -0.40 9.70
CA PRO A 88 18.39 -1.12 8.88
C PRO A 88 17.78 -1.85 7.71
N HIS A 89 16.46 -2.03 7.72
CA HIS A 89 15.78 -2.73 6.62
C HIS A 89 15.81 -1.92 5.33
N ARG A 90 15.91 -2.61 4.20
CA ARG A 90 15.75 -2.02 2.86
C ARG A 90 14.86 -2.92 2.02
N PHE A 91 13.89 -2.32 1.38
CA PHE A 91 13.03 -3.03 0.45
C PHE A 91 13.71 -3.15 -0.91
N TRP A 92 13.28 -4.14 -1.69
CA TRP A 92 13.88 -4.51 -2.98
C TRP A 92 13.95 -3.38 -4.00
N ASP A 93 13.01 -2.44 -3.92
CA ASP A 93 12.87 -1.33 -4.86
C ASP A 93 13.40 0.02 -4.34
N GLN A 94 14.01 0.03 -3.16
CA GLN A 94 14.59 1.24 -2.58
C GLN A 94 16.02 1.44 -3.02
N LYS A 95 16.36 2.69 -3.35
CA LYS A 95 17.73 3.04 -3.72
C LYS A 95 18.62 3.04 -2.49
N GLU A 96 19.82 2.50 -2.67
CA GLU A 96 20.87 2.62 -1.66
C GLU A 96 21.49 4.01 -1.70
N ASN A 97 21.97 4.45 -0.55
CA ASN A 97 22.73 5.69 -0.44
C ASN A 97 24.20 5.43 -0.64
#